data_2ea4999f887f084b7548d54d5c256826
#
_entry.id   2ea4999f887f084b7548d54d5c256826
#
_cell.length_a   1.000
_cell.length_b   1.000
_cell.length_c   1.000
_cell.angle_alpha   90.00
_cell.angle_beta   90.00
_cell.angle_gamma   90.00
#
_symmetry.space_group_name_H-M   'P 1'
#
loop_
_entity.id
_entity.type
_entity.pdbx_description
1 polymer ?
#
loop_
_entity_poly.entity_id
_entity_poly.type
_entity_poly.pdbx_seq_one_letter_code
_entity_poly.pdbx_strand_id
1 'polypeptide(L)'
;DAVELTAPQGEVTFEHVDFSYVPDRKLLQDICIEAKPGMRFALVGPTGCGKTTLINLLLRFYDIDAGRIMVDGRSSRDYTRASLRRAFGMVLQDTWLFEGTVAENIAYGCPDATREQVIEAAKRAHAHKFIVQLPSGYDTVIGEDGGTFSQGQKQLLCIARVMLTDPAILLLDE
;
A
#
# COMPACT_ATOMS: atom_id res chain seq x y z
N ASP A 1 12.31 8.34 -21.79
CA ASP A 1 12.71 7.12 -21.07
C ASP A 1 12.29 7.26 -19.61
N ALA A 2 11.54 6.27 -19.08
CA ALA A 2 11.09 6.28 -17.71
C ALA A 2 12.27 6.08 -16.74
N VAL A 3 12.27 6.83 -15.62
CA VAL A 3 13.35 6.82 -14.61
C VAL A 3 12.92 5.95 -13.43
N GLU A 4 13.86 5.36 -12.72
CA GLU A 4 13.56 4.68 -11.46
C GLU A 4 13.46 5.68 -10.30
N LEU A 5 12.43 5.53 -9.48
CA LEU A 5 12.30 6.25 -8.22
C LEU A 5 13.19 5.57 -7.18
N THR A 6 14.33 6.20 -6.91
CA THR A 6 15.30 5.76 -5.91
C THR A 6 15.22 6.66 -4.69
N ALA A 7 15.28 6.07 -3.48
CA ALA A 7 15.22 6.78 -2.20
C ALA A 7 14.05 7.78 -2.07
N PRO A 8 12.79 7.30 -2.19
CA PRO A 8 11.63 8.18 -2.12
C PRO A 8 11.54 8.91 -0.77
N GLN A 9 11.21 10.21 -0.82
CA GLN A 9 11.04 11.07 0.35
C GLN A 9 9.59 11.11 0.83
N GLY A 10 8.65 10.78 -0.07
CA GLY A 10 7.23 10.71 0.26
C GLY A 10 6.47 12.02 0.10
N GLU A 11 6.96 12.95 -0.73
CA GLU A 11 6.16 14.09 -1.14
C GLU A 11 5.21 13.72 -2.27
N VAL A 12 3.93 14.08 -2.15
CA VAL A 12 2.91 13.83 -3.17
C VAL A 12 2.12 15.11 -3.44
N THR A 13 1.99 15.45 -4.72
CA THR A 13 1.20 16.61 -5.14
C THR A 13 0.24 16.22 -6.27
N PHE A 14 -1.03 16.60 -6.13
CA PHE A 14 -2.03 16.62 -7.21
C PHE A 14 -2.24 18.08 -7.59
N GLU A 15 -2.10 18.38 -8.88
CA GLU A 15 -2.30 19.73 -9.41
C GLU A 15 -3.38 19.71 -10.49
N HIS A 16 -4.54 20.30 -10.18
CA HIS A 16 -5.68 20.44 -11.07
C HIS A 16 -6.06 19.13 -11.77
N VAL A 17 -6.13 18.03 -11.00
CA VAL A 17 -6.37 16.68 -11.54
C VAL A 17 -7.85 16.48 -11.82
N ASP A 18 -8.15 16.16 -13.09
CA ASP A 18 -9.46 15.67 -13.53
C ASP A 18 -9.36 14.19 -13.88
N PHE A 19 -10.42 13.44 -13.56
CA PHE A 19 -10.52 12.04 -13.93
C PHE A 19 -11.96 11.55 -14.05
N SER A 20 -12.18 10.68 -15.05
CA SER A 20 -13.45 10.01 -15.32
C SER A 20 -13.19 8.55 -15.73
N TYR A 21 -13.95 7.60 -15.18
CA TYR A 21 -13.95 6.22 -15.71
C TYR A 21 -14.68 6.10 -17.06
N VAL A 22 -15.64 6.97 -17.29
CA VAL A 22 -16.40 7.09 -18.54
C VAL A 22 -16.48 8.57 -18.93
N PRO A 23 -16.34 8.92 -20.21
CA PRO A 23 -16.20 10.31 -20.66
C PRO A 23 -17.31 11.27 -20.20
N ASP A 24 -18.55 10.76 -20.11
CA ASP A 24 -19.73 11.59 -19.79
C ASP A 24 -20.01 11.74 -18.29
N ARG A 25 -19.21 11.08 -17.42
CA ARG A 25 -19.42 11.12 -15.97
C ARG A 25 -18.13 11.50 -15.25
N LYS A 26 -17.92 12.80 -15.05
CA LYS A 26 -16.78 13.30 -14.27
C LYS A 26 -16.89 12.83 -12.83
N LEU A 27 -15.83 12.19 -12.31
CA LEU A 27 -15.74 11.71 -10.94
C LEU A 27 -14.88 12.64 -10.09
N LEU A 28 -13.72 13.02 -10.59
CA LEU A 28 -12.81 13.96 -9.95
C LEU A 28 -12.65 15.19 -10.83
N GLN A 29 -12.74 16.36 -10.22
CA GLN A 29 -12.64 17.64 -10.92
C GLN A 29 -11.78 18.59 -10.10
N ASP A 30 -10.78 19.17 -10.76
CA ASP A 30 -9.89 20.19 -10.20
C ASP A 30 -9.29 19.82 -8.84
N ILE A 31 -8.86 18.56 -8.68
CA ILE A 31 -8.32 18.07 -7.42
C ILE A 31 -6.91 18.63 -7.21
N CYS A 32 -6.73 19.36 -6.12
CA CYS A 32 -5.45 19.89 -5.66
C CYS A 32 -5.15 19.36 -4.26
N ILE A 33 -4.05 18.63 -4.11
CA ILE A 33 -3.57 18.05 -2.85
C ILE A 33 -2.07 18.26 -2.76
N GLU A 34 -1.58 18.67 -1.59
CA GLU A 34 -0.16 18.72 -1.27
C GLU A 34 0.08 17.96 0.02
N ALA A 35 0.79 16.84 -0.04
CA ALA A 35 1.20 16.04 1.08
C ALA A 35 2.73 16.03 1.18
N LYS A 36 3.27 16.62 2.25
CA LYS A 36 4.71 16.68 2.52
C LYS A 36 5.21 15.43 3.24
N PRO A 37 6.51 15.11 3.17
CA PRO A 37 7.11 14.02 3.92
C PRO A 37 6.72 14.06 5.40
N GLY A 38 6.31 12.91 5.95
CA GLY A 38 5.88 12.79 7.35
C GLY A 38 4.47 13.31 7.67
N MET A 39 3.75 13.91 6.71
CA MET A 39 2.36 14.31 6.93
C MET A 39 1.44 13.09 7.00
N ARG A 40 0.41 13.21 7.84
CA ARG A 40 -0.77 12.33 7.81
C ARG A 40 -1.89 13.07 7.09
N PHE A 41 -2.42 12.47 6.03
CA PHE A 41 -3.47 13.03 5.22
C PHE A 41 -4.70 12.10 5.23
N ALA A 42 -5.87 12.62 5.57
CA ALA A 42 -7.10 11.86 5.60
C ALA A 42 -8.02 12.28 4.44
N LEU A 43 -8.42 11.31 3.61
CA LEU A 43 -9.44 11.49 2.58
C LEU A 43 -10.80 11.16 3.19
N VAL A 44 -11.65 12.14 3.37
CA VAL A 44 -12.98 11.99 3.98
C VAL A 44 -14.05 12.30 2.95
N GLY A 45 -15.08 11.48 2.91
CA GLY A 45 -16.23 11.68 2.03
C GLY A 45 -17.13 10.45 1.96
N PRO A 46 -18.34 10.58 1.39
CA PRO A 46 -19.27 9.47 1.24
C PRO A 46 -18.71 8.38 0.31
N THR A 47 -19.30 7.19 0.40
CA THR A 47 -18.98 6.09 -0.53
C THR A 47 -19.22 6.54 -1.97
N GLY A 48 -18.28 6.21 -2.86
CA GLY A 48 -18.37 6.55 -4.29
C GLY A 48 -17.89 7.97 -4.64
N CYS A 49 -17.41 8.79 -3.69
CA CYS A 49 -16.91 10.14 -4.00
C CYS A 49 -15.48 10.15 -4.62
N GLY A 50 -14.86 9.00 -4.84
CA GLY A 50 -13.55 8.91 -5.52
C GLY A 50 -12.33 8.72 -4.63
N LYS A 51 -12.47 8.41 -3.33
CA LYS A 51 -11.33 8.18 -2.42
C LYS A 51 -10.39 7.09 -2.94
N THR A 52 -10.91 5.90 -3.19
CA THR A 52 -10.13 4.77 -3.76
C THR A 52 -9.63 5.09 -5.17
N THR A 53 -10.36 5.92 -5.92
CA THR A 53 -9.90 6.39 -7.25
C THR A 53 -8.64 7.24 -7.14
N LEU A 54 -8.55 8.15 -6.17
CA LEU A 54 -7.33 8.93 -5.94
C LEU A 54 -6.11 8.02 -5.66
N ILE A 55 -6.29 6.98 -4.85
CA ILE A 55 -5.25 5.98 -4.59
C ILE A 55 -4.85 5.26 -5.89
N ASN A 56 -5.83 4.84 -6.69
CA ASN A 56 -5.60 4.15 -7.95
C ASN A 56 -4.84 5.03 -8.96
N LEU A 57 -5.14 6.33 -9.01
CA LEU A 57 -4.43 7.29 -9.87
C LEU A 57 -2.99 7.50 -9.38
N LEU A 58 -2.78 7.60 -8.08
CA LEU A 58 -1.44 7.74 -7.49
C LEU A 58 -0.56 6.54 -7.82
N LEU A 59 -1.11 5.34 -7.77
CA LEU A 59 -0.43 4.08 -8.12
C LEU A 59 -0.35 3.83 -9.64
N ARG A 60 -0.88 4.75 -10.46
CA ARG A 60 -0.94 4.64 -11.93
C ARG A 60 -1.60 3.36 -12.41
N PHE A 61 -2.73 2.98 -11.79
CA PHE A 61 -3.62 1.98 -12.37
C PHE A 61 -4.46 2.56 -13.52
N TYR A 62 -4.70 3.88 -13.47
CA TYR A 62 -5.36 4.65 -14.52
C TYR A 62 -4.55 5.92 -14.81
N ASP A 63 -4.68 6.44 -16.02
CA ASP A 63 -4.13 7.74 -16.39
C ASP A 63 -5.18 8.84 -16.16
N ILE A 64 -4.74 10.01 -15.73
CA ILE A 64 -5.59 11.19 -15.51
C ILE A 64 -6.00 11.84 -16.82
N ASP A 65 -7.18 12.48 -16.85
CA ASP A 65 -7.71 13.21 -18.01
C ASP A 65 -7.02 14.57 -18.19
N ALA A 66 -6.80 15.28 -17.05
CA ALA A 66 -6.13 16.58 -17.03
C ALA A 66 -5.34 16.76 -15.72
N GLY A 67 -4.48 17.79 -15.70
CA GLY A 67 -3.62 18.10 -14.55
C GLY A 67 -2.36 17.23 -14.49
N ARG A 68 -1.79 17.09 -13.29
CA ARG A 68 -0.62 16.26 -13.06
C ARG A 68 -0.56 15.74 -11.62
N ILE A 69 0.03 14.56 -11.47
CA ILE A 69 0.37 13.96 -10.18
C ILE A 69 1.89 13.90 -10.09
N MET A 70 2.43 14.46 -9.02
CA MET A 70 3.88 14.50 -8.80
C MET A 70 4.22 13.70 -7.55
N VAL A 71 5.37 13.03 -7.59
CA VAL A 71 5.98 12.33 -6.46
C VAL A 71 7.42 12.80 -6.37
N ASP A 72 7.81 13.32 -5.21
CA ASP A 72 9.14 13.88 -4.96
C ASP A 72 9.56 14.91 -6.03
N GLY A 73 8.64 15.83 -6.36
CA GLY A 73 8.89 16.94 -7.29
C GLY A 73 8.94 16.57 -8.77
N ARG A 74 8.68 15.29 -9.16
CA ARG A 74 8.67 14.83 -10.55
C ARG A 74 7.32 14.21 -10.90
N SER A 75 6.89 14.33 -12.16
CA SER A 75 5.66 13.70 -12.62
C SER A 75 5.68 12.18 -12.40
N SER A 76 4.62 11.65 -11.84
CA SER A 76 4.46 10.20 -11.65
C SER A 76 4.57 9.41 -12.96
N ARG A 77 4.30 10.06 -14.11
CA ARG A 77 4.42 9.47 -15.46
C ARG A 77 5.86 9.26 -15.90
N ASP A 78 6.80 10.02 -15.33
CA ASP A 78 8.23 9.93 -15.67
C ASP A 78 8.91 8.76 -14.97
N TYR A 79 8.30 8.17 -13.96
CA TYR A 79 8.82 6.99 -13.28
C TYR A 79 8.38 5.68 -13.93
N THR A 80 9.20 4.65 -13.79
CA THR A 80 8.74 3.28 -14.07
C THR A 80 7.61 2.92 -13.09
N ARG A 81 6.57 2.22 -13.55
CA ARG A 81 5.46 1.81 -12.67
C ARG A 81 5.92 0.95 -11.51
N ALA A 82 6.93 0.10 -11.75
CA ALA A 82 7.48 -0.79 -10.73
C ALA A 82 8.17 -0.02 -9.61
N SER A 83 9.05 0.95 -9.94
CA SER A 83 9.74 1.76 -8.92
C SER A 83 8.79 2.67 -8.17
N LEU A 84 7.83 3.29 -8.88
CA LEU A 84 6.80 4.12 -8.27
C LEU A 84 6.00 3.33 -7.23
N ARG A 85 5.48 2.16 -7.60
CA ARG A 85 4.66 1.34 -6.70
C ARG A 85 5.43 0.79 -5.51
N ARG A 86 6.73 0.54 -5.64
CA ARG A 86 7.58 0.14 -4.50
C ARG A 86 7.72 1.20 -3.42
N ALA A 87 7.51 2.49 -3.76
CA ALA A 87 7.53 3.58 -2.79
C ALA A 87 6.30 3.58 -1.86
N PHE A 88 5.25 2.84 -2.22
CA PHE A 88 3.99 2.78 -1.50
C PHE A 88 3.80 1.45 -0.80
N GLY A 89 3.44 1.50 0.48
CA GLY A 89 2.85 0.38 1.20
C GLY A 89 1.34 0.55 1.25
N MET A 90 0.58 -0.52 1.03
CA MET A 90 -0.88 -0.47 1.03
C MET A 90 -1.45 -1.51 1.99
N VAL A 91 -2.32 -1.04 2.89
CA VAL A 91 -3.17 -1.89 3.73
C VAL A 91 -4.60 -1.71 3.25
N LEU A 92 -5.14 -2.78 2.67
CA LEU A 92 -6.51 -2.81 2.17
C LEU A 92 -7.49 -3.23 3.25
N GLN A 93 -8.75 -2.85 3.10
CA GLN A 93 -9.87 -3.32 3.93
C GLN A 93 -9.99 -4.85 3.84
N ASP A 94 -9.95 -5.40 2.62
CA ASP A 94 -9.93 -6.84 2.39
C ASP A 94 -8.52 -7.38 2.56
N THR A 95 -8.33 -8.17 3.60
CA THR A 95 -7.05 -8.81 3.89
C THR A 95 -6.87 -10.06 3.03
N TRP A 96 -5.80 -10.10 2.25
CA TRP A 96 -5.46 -11.26 1.45
C TRP A 96 -4.19 -11.94 1.96
N LEU A 97 -4.30 -13.25 2.21
CA LEU A 97 -3.21 -14.14 2.55
C LEU A 97 -3.20 -15.29 1.55
N PHE A 98 -2.01 -15.69 1.10
CA PHE A 98 -1.86 -16.84 0.22
C PHE A 98 -1.54 -18.11 1.01
N GLU A 99 -1.74 -19.26 0.38
CA GLU A 99 -1.37 -20.54 0.93
C GLU A 99 0.15 -20.65 1.07
N GLY A 100 0.62 -20.75 2.31
CA GLY A 100 2.04 -20.73 2.67
C GLY A 100 2.22 -20.49 4.16
N THR A 101 3.44 -20.38 4.62
CA THR A 101 3.72 -20.12 6.04
C THR A 101 3.39 -18.68 6.43
N VAL A 102 3.23 -18.44 7.74
CA VAL A 102 3.12 -17.08 8.29
C VAL A 102 4.32 -16.23 7.88
N ALA A 103 5.53 -16.79 7.96
CA ALA A 103 6.75 -16.08 7.57
C ALA A 103 6.74 -15.68 6.09
N GLU A 104 6.38 -16.59 5.18
CA GLU A 104 6.29 -16.30 3.74
C GLU A 104 5.23 -15.25 3.44
N ASN A 105 4.09 -15.28 4.13
CA ASN A 105 3.06 -14.26 3.98
C ASN A 105 3.54 -12.87 4.41
N ILE A 106 4.32 -12.76 5.48
CA ILE A 106 4.92 -11.49 5.89
C ILE A 106 6.01 -11.07 4.89
N ALA A 107 6.83 -12.01 4.42
CA ALA A 107 7.93 -11.76 3.48
C ALA A 107 7.50 -11.58 2.03
N TYR A 108 6.19 -11.60 1.72
CA TYR A 108 5.67 -11.58 0.35
C TYR A 108 6.23 -10.45 -0.53
N GLY A 109 6.41 -9.25 0.02
CA GLY A 109 6.99 -8.09 -0.70
C GLY A 109 8.53 -8.03 -0.67
N CYS A 110 9.18 -8.89 0.14
CA CYS A 110 10.62 -8.95 0.34
C CYS A 110 11.08 -10.41 0.46
N PRO A 111 11.16 -11.17 -0.66
CA PRO A 111 11.47 -12.61 -0.61
C PRO A 111 12.84 -12.93 0.03
N ASP A 112 13.77 -11.99 -0.05
CA ASP A 112 15.14 -12.13 0.47
C ASP A 112 15.25 -11.68 1.96
N ALA A 113 14.12 -11.36 2.61
CA ALA A 113 14.14 -10.95 4.01
C ALA A 113 14.59 -12.08 4.93
N THR A 114 15.46 -11.75 5.87
CA THR A 114 15.90 -12.73 6.88
C THR A 114 14.78 -13.01 7.90
N ARG A 115 14.90 -14.13 8.62
CA ARG A 115 13.95 -14.49 9.66
C ARG A 115 13.84 -13.41 10.74
N GLU A 116 14.95 -12.80 11.10
CA GLU A 116 15.04 -11.73 12.08
C GLU A 116 14.26 -10.49 11.63
N GLN A 117 14.38 -10.12 10.36
CA GLN A 117 13.64 -9.00 9.77
C GLN A 117 12.13 -9.26 9.78
N VAL A 118 11.71 -10.48 9.44
CA VAL A 118 10.29 -10.90 9.49
C VAL A 118 9.75 -10.80 10.94
N ILE A 119 10.53 -11.27 11.92
CA ILE A 119 10.14 -11.23 13.34
C ILE A 119 10.04 -9.77 13.81
N GLU A 120 10.98 -8.91 13.44
CA GLU A 120 10.96 -7.49 13.81
C GLU A 120 9.76 -6.75 13.20
N ALA A 121 9.46 -7.00 11.94
CA ALA A 121 8.27 -6.47 11.28
C ALA A 121 6.98 -6.92 11.99
N ALA A 122 6.89 -8.20 12.37
CA ALA A 122 5.77 -8.73 13.13
C ALA A 122 5.63 -8.12 14.53
N LYS A 123 6.74 -7.80 15.20
CA LYS A 123 6.72 -7.09 16.49
C LYS A 123 6.20 -5.66 16.32
N ARG A 124 6.69 -4.93 15.32
CA ARG A 124 6.22 -3.56 14.99
C ARG A 124 4.72 -3.54 14.68
N ALA A 125 4.22 -4.55 13.99
CA ALA A 125 2.80 -4.73 13.68
C ALA A 125 1.96 -5.31 14.82
N HIS A 126 2.54 -5.59 16.01
CA HIS A 126 1.90 -6.27 17.12
C HIS A 126 1.38 -7.69 16.80
N ALA A 127 1.84 -8.31 15.73
CA ALA A 127 1.48 -9.66 15.32
C ALA A 127 2.27 -10.75 16.06
N HIS A 128 3.49 -10.46 16.52
CA HIS A 128 4.41 -11.42 17.11
C HIS A 128 3.78 -12.25 18.25
N LYS A 129 3.00 -11.59 19.13
CA LYS A 129 2.42 -12.25 20.31
C LYS A 129 1.52 -13.44 19.96
N PHE A 130 0.64 -13.28 18.97
CA PHE A 130 -0.22 -14.38 18.58
C PHE A 130 0.51 -15.42 17.73
N ILE A 131 1.49 -14.99 16.91
CA ILE A 131 2.25 -15.90 16.05
C ILE A 131 3.02 -16.94 16.90
N VAL A 132 3.68 -16.51 17.96
CA VAL A 132 4.44 -17.43 18.82
C VAL A 132 3.56 -18.39 19.65
N GLN A 133 2.25 -18.11 19.73
CA GLN A 133 1.28 -19.02 20.37
C GLN A 133 0.77 -20.11 19.42
N LEU A 134 1.05 -19.99 18.13
CA LEU A 134 0.69 -21.01 17.14
C LEU A 134 1.60 -22.26 17.33
N PRO A 135 1.10 -23.47 17.04
CA PRO A 135 1.87 -24.70 17.23
C PRO A 135 3.25 -24.72 16.56
N SER A 136 3.35 -24.14 15.36
CA SER A 136 4.59 -24.03 14.60
C SER A 136 5.09 -22.56 14.49
N GLY A 137 4.52 -21.63 15.27
CA GLY A 137 4.90 -20.23 15.23
C GLY A 137 4.86 -19.62 13.83
N TYR A 138 5.96 -19.05 13.41
CA TYR A 138 6.11 -18.45 12.06
C TYR A 138 6.07 -19.47 10.92
N ASP A 139 6.31 -20.76 11.20
CA ASP A 139 6.27 -21.85 10.22
C ASP A 139 4.88 -22.50 10.13
N THR A 140 3.90 -21.94 10.83
CA THR A 140 2.49 -22.35 10.72
C THR A 140 2.00 -22.08 9.31
N VAL A 141 1.48 -23.12 8.65
CA VAL A 141 0.92 -23.02 7.29
C VAL A 141 -0.46 -22.40 7.35
N ILE A 142 -0.69 -21.40 6.54
CA ILE A 142 -1.97 -20.75 6.29
C ILE A 142 -2.57 -21.44 5.07
N GLY A 143 -3.74 -22.03 5.20
CA GLY A 143 -4.48 -22.64 4.09
C GLY A 143 -5.23 -21.60 3.26
N GLU A 144 -6.02 -22.09 2.29
CA GLU A 144 -6.88 -21.24 1.47
C GLU A 144 -7.74 -20.31 2.33
N ASP A 145 -7.97 -19.08 1.84
CA ASP A 145 -8.75 -18.02 2.52
C ASP A 145 -8.23 -17.60 3.90
N GLY A 146 -6.96 -17.89 4.22
CA GLY A 146 -6.35 -17.52 5.50
C GLY A 146 -6.70 -18.45 6.66
N GLY A 147 -7.26 -19.63 6.39
CA GLY A 147 -7.46 -20.70 7.36
C GLY A 147 -8.26 -20.27 8.60
N THR A 148 -7.76 -20.64 9.79
CA THR A 148 -8.42 -20.39 11.10
C THR A 148 -8.15 -19.01 11.69
N PHE A 149 -7.42 -18.12 10.98
CA PHE A 149 -7.09 -16.80 11.51
C PHE A 149 -8.31 -15.88 11.53
N SER A 150 -8.49 -15.17 12.65
CA SER A 150 -9.50 -14.12 12.73
C SER A 150 -9.17 -12.97 11.76
N GLN A 151 -10.18 -12.16 11.38
CA GLN A 151 -9.98 -11.00 10.51
C GLN A 151 -8.92 -10.03 11.07
N GLY A 152 -8.92 -9.79 12.39
CA GLY A 152 -7.90 -8.96 13.03
C GLY A 152 -6.49 -9.55 12.94
N GLN A 153 -6.33 -10.87 13.08
CA GLN A 153 -5.02 -11.52 12.90
C GLN A 153 -4.53 -11.43 11.46
N LYS A 154 -5.41 -11.66 10.48
CA LYS A 154 -5.09 -11.48 9.05
C LYS A 154 -4.64 -10.04 8.78
N GLN A 155 -5.34 -9.06 9.33
CA GLN A 155 -4.97 -7.64 9.18
C GLN A 155 -3.60 -7.35 9.78
N LEU A 156 -3.27 -7.88 10.97
CA LEU A 156 -1.96 -7.70 11.57
C LEU A 156 -0.84 -8.33 10.72
N LEU A 157 -1.08 -9.47 10.06
CA LEU A 157 -0.11 -10.06 9.13
C LEU A 157 0.09 -9.18 7.87
N CYS A 158 -0.99 -8.60 7.34
CA CYS A 158 -0.89 -7.65 6.22
C CYS A 158 -0.14 -6.38 6.63
N ILE A 159 -0.35 -5.87 7.84
CA ILE A 159 0.41 -4.73 8.38
C ILE A 159 1.90 -5.12 8.54
N ALA A 160 2.21 -6.32 9.07
CA ALA A 160 3.59 -6.79 9.19
C ALA A 160 4.30 -6.86 7.83
N ARG A 161 3.60 -7.32 6.78
CA ARG A 161 4.08 -7.32 5.39
C ARG A 161 4.50 -5.93 4.94
N VAL A 162 3.67 -4.92 5.21
CA VAL A 162 3.97 -3.53 4.85
C VAL A 162 5.10 -2.96 5.71
N MET A 163 5.15 -3.28 7.01
CA MET A 163 6.25 -2.86 7.89
C MET A 163 7.60 -3.42 7.46
N LEU A 164 7.62 -4.61 6.85
CA LEU A 164 8.84 -5.25 6.34
C LEU A 164 9.40 -4.51 5.11
N THR A 165 8.53 -4.01 4.23
CA THR A 165 8.94 -3.26 3.03
C THR A 165 9.41 -1.84 3.34
N ASP A 166 9.07 -1.32 4.53
CA ASP A 166 9.40 0.04 5.03
C ASP A 166 9.17 1.15 3.96
N PRO A 167 7.95 1.29 3.43
CA PRO A 167 7.67 2.18 2.32
C PRO A 167 7.72 3.65 2.75
N ALA A 168 8.11 4.55 1.84
CA ALA A 168 8.13 5.99 2.10
C ALA A 168 6.71 6.58 2.27
N ILE A 169 5.73 5.96 1.62
CA ILE A 169 4.33 6.41 1.65
C ILE A 169 3.43 5.23 2.03
N LEU A 170 2.60 5.43 3.05
CA LEU A 170 1.65 4.43 3.50
C LEU A 170 0.23 4.84 3.10
N LEU A 171 -0.46 3.94 2.40
CA LEU A 171 -1.86 4.06 2.01
C LEU A 171 -2.70 3.12 2.86
N LEU A 172 -3.70 3.67 3.55
CA LEU A 172 -4.64 2.91 4.36
C LEU A 172 -6.04 3.10 3.75
N ASP A 173 -6.65 2.01 3.30
CA ASP A 173 -8.02 1.99 2.81
C ASP A 173 -8.90 1.26 3.84
N GLU A 174 -9.85 1.99 4.42
CA GLU A 174 -10.79 1.48 5.44
C GLU A 174 -12.07 0.96 4.79
#